data_9f27e1ad55e1fa58b40961e554e26cc7
#
_entry.id   9f27e1ad55e1fa58b40961e554e26cc7
#
_cell.length_a   1.000
_cell.length_b   1.000
_cell.length_c   1.000
_cell.angle_alpha   90.00
_cell.angle_beta   90.00
_cell.angle_gamma   90.00
#
_symmetry.space_group_name_H-M   'P 1'
#
loop_
_entity.id
_entity.type
_entity.pdbx_description
1 polymer ?
#
loop_
_entity_poly.entity_id
_entity_poly.type
_entity_poly.pdbx_seq_one_letter_code
_entity_poly.pdbx_strand_id
1 'polypeptide(L)'
;MDLAQNREHKFVSAVMYLHNDAAYIDMFLSMITQELAALFDKYELIFVNDASSDDGIAKIYDFFEHTKMDSQMVSIIQMSSYQGQEAAMNAGRDLAIGDFVFEFDNLFIDYPKTLIRKIYERTLEGYDVVAAGCRDGMRFTSRMFYSVFNRNSNSEGKIGPETFRILSRRAVNRIKSIGDYIPYRKAIYMNCGLRADVIEYHAIDIDARRKALKGRHERTHLALDSLIYFTDVMEKVSTVISALFVVISLLMGIEIIREFCMKTQAVSGWLSTMGFMSLSFMGVFILLSIIMKYLSVILKLMYRKQRYLIAGVEKIAPKQ
;
A
#
# COMPACT_ATOMS: atom_id res chain seq x y z
N MET A 1 -33.34 23.78 8.76
CA MET A 1 -32.22 23.94 9.68
C MET A 1 -30.97 24.06 8.83
N ASP A 2 -30.41 25.26 8.75
CA ASP A 2 -29.41 25.66 7.77
C ASP A 2 -28.11 24.87 7.96
N LEU A 3 -27.78 23.99 6.99
CA LEU A 3 -26.52 23.23 6.95
C LEU A 3 -25.28 24.12 6.72
N ALA A 4 -25.48 25.42 6.48
CA ALA A 4 -24.43 26.39 6.21
C ALA A 4 -23.65 26.87 7.46
N GLN A 5 -24.13 26.59 8.68
CA GLN A 5 -23.58 27.19 9.90
C GLN A 5 -22.50 26.38 10.63
N ASN A 6 -22.04 25.21 10.09
CA ASN A 6 -21.08 24.38 10.81
C ASN A 6 -19.99 23.77 9.91
N ARG A 7 -19.48 24.57 8.96
CA ARG A 7 -18.33 24.14 8.13
C ARG A 7 -17.04 24.44 8.87
N GLU A 8 -16.08 23.54 8.69
CA GLU A 8 -14.74 23.67 9.26
C GLU A 8 -13.89 24.66 8.45
N HIS A 9 -13.25 25.61 9.12
CA HIS A 9 -12.34 26.59 8.48
C HIS A 9 -10.99 25.99 8.08
N LYS A 10 -10.79 24.68 8.30
CA LYS A 10 -9.56 23.99 7.91
C LYS A 10 -9.50 23.79 6.38
N PHE A 11 -8.30 23.95 5.82
CA PHE A 11 -8.07 23.65 4.42
C PHE A 11 -7.72 22.16 4.26
N VAL A 12 -8.38 21.47 3.35
CA VAL A 12 -8.25 20.03 3.19
C VAL A 12 -7.87 19.68 1.76
N SER A 13 -6.92 18.76 1.59
CA SER A 13 -6.55 18.18 0.30
C SER A 13 -7.16 16.78 0.18
N ALA A 14 -7.74 16.44 -0.96
CA ALA A 14 -8.12 15.08 -1.31
C ALA A 14 -7.27 14.62 -2.50
N VAL A 15 -6.49 13.58 -2.30
CA VAL A 15 -5.60 12.98 -3.30
C VAL A 15 -6.22 11.68 -3.78
N MET A 16 -6.40 11.54 -5.09
CA MET A 16 -7.05 10.41 -5.73
C MET A 16 -6.11 9.74 -6.74
N TYR A 17 -5.96 8.43 -6.62
CA TYR A 17 -5.23 7.61 -7.58
C TYR A 17 -6.11 7.26 -8.78
N LEU A 18 -5.57 7.43 -9.99
CA LEU A 18 -6.22 7.09 -11.25
C LEU A 18 -5.33 6.17 -12.09
N HIS A 19 -5.86 5.02 -12.44
CA HIS A 19 -5.29 4.16 -13.49
C HIS A 19 -6.38 3.29 -14.10
N ASN A 20 -6.90 3.73 -15.25
CA ASN A 20 -7.99 3.05 -15.98
C ASN A 20 -9.25 2.87 -15.11
N ASP A 21 -9.67 3.92 -14.44
CA ASP A 21 -10.79 3.95 -13.50
C ASP A 21 -11.98 4.79 -14.02
N ALA A 22 -12.07 5.07 -15.34
CA ALA A 22 -13.10 5.94 -15.95
C ALA A 22 -14.55 5.55 -15.60
N ALA A 23 -14.80 4.26 -15.35
CA ALA A 23 -16.14 3.77 -14.98
C ALA A 23 -16.64 4.28 -13.60
N TYR A 24 -15.74 4.72 -12.72
CA TYR A 24 -16.08 5.12 -11.35
C TYR A 24 -16.04 6.63 -11.12
N ILE A 25 -15.49 7.40 -12.08
CA ILE A 25 -15.18 8.83 -11.92
C ILE A 25 -16.43 9.65 -11.63
N ASP A 26 -17.48 9.53 -12.43
CA ASP A 26 -18.67 10.37 -12.33
C ASP A 26 -19.35 10.26 -10.96
N MET A 27 -19.52 9.02 -10.50
CA MET A 27 -20.11 8.74 -9.19
C MET A 27 -19.22 9.22 -8.05
N PHE A 28 -17.90 9.00 -8.17
CA PHE A 28 -16.94 9.42 -7.14
C PHE A 28 -16.87 10.95 -7.05
N LEU A 29 -16.77 11.67 -8.17
CA LEU A 29 -16.74 13.14 -8.21
C LEU A 29 -17.97 13.73 -7.57
N SER A 30 -19.16 13.25 -7.94
CA SER A 30 -20.41 13.72 -7.35
C SER A 30 -20.46 13.51 -5.84
N MET A 31 -19.97 12.38 -5.36
CA MET A 31 -19.93 12.08 -3.92
C MET A 31 -18.89 12.93 -3.18
N ILE A 32 -17.65 12.97 -3.67
CA ILE A 32 -16.56 13.61 -2.93
C ILE A 32 -16.72 15.13 -2.87
N THR A 33 -17.18 15.77 -3.96
CA THR A 33 -17.44 17.20 -3.99
C THR A 33 -18.57 17.58 -3.05
N GLN A 34 -19.65 16.79 -3.00
CA GLN A 34 -20.76 17.00 -2.09
C GLN A 34 -20.35 16.88 -0.62
N GLU A 35 -19.61 15.80 -0.27
CA GLU A 35 -19.20 15.55 1.11
C GLU A 35 -18.18 16.58 1.61
N LEU A 36 -17.17 16.94 0.79
CA LEU A 36 -16.17 17.93 1.18
C LEU A 36 -16.78 19.34 1.27
N ALA A 37 -17.65 19.74 0.33
CA ALA A 37 -18.33 21.03 0.38
C ALA A 37 -19.29 21.16 1.57
N ALA A 38 -19.85 20.04 2.06
CA ALA A 38 -20.68 20.03 3.26
C ALA A 38 -19.85 20.13 4.55
N LEU A 39 -18.59 19.69 4.54
CA LEU A 39 -17.72 19.65 5.72
C LEU A 39 -16.78 20.85 5.82
N PHE A 40 -16.25 21.37 4.71
CA PHE A 40 -15.16 22.35 4.68
C PHE A 40 -15.53 23.57 3.86
N ASP A 41 -15.05 24.74 4.28
CA ASP A 41 -15.22 26.00 3.55
C ASP A 41 -14.38 26.01 2.26
N LYS A 42 -13.16 25.45 2.33
CA LYS A 42 -12.22 25.40 1.22
C LYS A 42 -11.52 24.05 1.18
N TYR A 43 -11.36 23.49 -0.01
CA TYR A 43 -10.64 22.24 -0.21
C TYR A 43 -9.99 22.19 -1.59
N GLU A 44 -9.04 21.31 -1.77
CA GLU A 44 -8.44 20.97 -3.06
C GLU A 44 -8.61 19.50 -3.41
N LEU A 45 -8.76 19.25 -4.70
CA LEU A 45 -8.82 17.92 -5.30
C LEU A 45 -7.57 17.71 -6.15
N ILE A 46 -6.82 16.64 -5.89
CA ILE A 46 -5.59 16.31 -6.61
C ILE A 46 -5.77 14.92 -7.22
N PHE A 47 -5.94 14.87 -8.53
CA PHE A 47 -6.00 13.63 -9.28
C PHE A 47 -4.61 13.24 -9.76
N VAL A 48 -4.18 12.02 -9.48
CA VAL A 48 -2.88 11.53 -9.93
C VAL A 48 -3.09 10.47 -10.99
N ASN A 49 -2.92 10.85 -12.24
CA ASN A 49 -3.03 9.97 -13.39
C ASN A 49 -1.75 9.19 -13.62
N ASP A 50 -1.78 7.91 -13.32
CA ASP A 50 -0.66 6.99 -13.48
C ASP A 50 -0.70 6.30 -14.85
N ALA A 51 -0.54 7.12 -15.91
CA ALA A 51 -0.53 6.69 -17.32
C ALA A 51 -1.80 5.90 -17.71
N SER A 52 -2.98 6.42 -17.39
CA SER A 52 -4.25 5.82 -17.85
C SER A 52 -4.37 5.90 -19.38
N SER A 53 -4.95 4.88 -19.97
CA SER A 53 -5.26 4.80 -21.40
C SER A 53 -6.76 5.00 -21.70
N ASP A 54 -7.59 5.14 -20.67
CA ASP A 54 -9.04 5.37 -20.76
C ASP A 54 -9.40 6.87 -20.85
N ASP A 55 -10.67 7.18 -20.96
CA ASP A 55 -11.22 8.54 -21.04
C ASP A 55 -11.42 9.22 -19.66
N GLY A 56 -10.86 8.66 -18.60
CA GLY A 56 -11.06 9.14 -17.23
C GLY A 56 -10.71 10.61 -17.03
N ILE A 57 -9.60 11.07 -17.62
CA ILE A 57 -9.20 12.48 -17.54
C ILE A 57 -10.18 13.39 -18.25
N ALA A 58 -10.69 13.00 -19.41
CA ALA A 58 -11.70 13.78 -20.15
C ALA A 58 -12.97 13.97 -19.33
N LYS A 59 -13.44 12.93 -18.62
CA LYS A 59 -14.59 13.00 -17.71
C LYS A 59 -14.38 13.97 -16.54
N ILE A 60 -13.16 14.03 -15.99
CA ILE A 60 -12.84 14.99 -14.93
C ILE A 60 -12.96 16.43 -15.46
N TYR A 61 -12.42 16.72 -16.65
CA TYR A 61 -12.57 18.04 -17.27
C TYR A 61 -14.04 18.38 -17.52
N ASP A 62 -14.80 17.45 -18.11
CA ASP A 62 -16.23 17.64 -18.42
C ASP A 62 -17.05 17.93 -17.14
N PHE A 63 -16.80 17.17 -16.08
CA PHE A 63 -17.49 17.39 -14.79
C PHE A 63 -17.26 18.80 -14.25
N PHE A 64 -16.00 19.28 -14.23
CA PHE A 64 -15.66 20.59 -13.68
C PHE A 64 -15.95 21.74 -14.65
N GLU A 65 -16.12 21.49 -15.94
CA GLU A 65 -16.64 22.47 -16.90
C GLU A 65 -18.10 22.84 -16.62
N HIS A 66 -18.89 21.89 -16.14
CA HIS A 66 -20.32 22.07 -15.85
C HIS A 66 -20.63 22.33 -14.37
N THR A 67 -19.63 22.26 -13.49
CA THR A 67 -19.78 22.45 -12.04
C THR A 67 -19.22 23.79 -11.61
N LYS A 68 -19.98 24.57 -10.80
CA LYS A 68 -19.46 25.80 -10.19
C LYS A 68 -18.35 25.49 -9.20
N MET A 69 -17.20 26.13 -9.38
CA MET A 69 -15.98 25.95 -8.57
C MET A 69 -15.77 27.12 -7.61
N ASP A 70 -16.69 27.34 -6.66
CA ASP A 70 -16.64 28.54 -5.79
C ASP A 70 -15.61 28.42 -4.65
N SER A 71 -15.31 27.21 -4.18
CA SER A 71 -14.47 26.97 -2.98
C SER A 71 -13.46 25.84 -3.13
N GLN A 72 -13.26 25.35 -4.35
CA GLN A 72 -12.39 24.21 -4.63
C GLN A 72 -11.31 24.55 -5.65
N MET A 73 -10.11 23.98 -5.44
CA MET A 73 -9.03 23.95 -6.42
C MET A 73 -8.89 22.53 -6.95
N VAL A 74 -8.69 22.39 -8.25
CA VAL A 74 -8.54 21.08 -8.89
C VAL A 74 -7.20 21.02 -9.62
N SER A 75 -6.40 20.00 -9.32
CA SER A 75 -5.12 19.74 -9.99
C SER A 75 -5.06 18.32 -10.49
N ILE A 76 -4.50 18.13 -11.69
CA ILE A 76 -4.24 16.81 -12.26
C ILE A 76 -2.73 16.66 -12.42
N ILE A 77 -2.15 15.66 -11.77
CA ILE A 77 -0.76 15.26 -11.94
C ILE A 77 -0.71 14.19 -13.02
N GLN A 78 0.02 14.43 -14.09
CA GLN A 78 0.30 13.44 -15.12
C GLN A 78 1.63 12.77 -14.79
N MET A 79 1.62 11.47 -14.48
CA MET A 79 2.86 10.70 -14.33
C MET A 79 3.51 10.46 -15.69
N SER A 80 4.84 10.45 -15.77
CA SER A 80 5.56 10.28 -17.05
C SER A 80 5.40 8.89 -17.67
N SER A 81 5.10 7.88 -16.87
CA SER A 81 4.83 6.49 -17.23
C SER A 81 4.08 5.83 -16.09
N TYR A 82 3.61 4.61 -16.29
CA TYR A 82 3.06 3.81 -15.21
C TYR A 82 4.12 3.51 -14.15
N GLN A 83 3.93 4.00 -12.93
CA GLN A 83 4.88 3.88 -11.82
C GLN A 83 4.31 3.16 -10.61
N GLY A 84 3.02 2.86 -10.64
CA GLY A 84 2.28 2.19 -9.59
C GLY A 84 1.71 3.12 -8.53
N GLN A 85 0.71 2.61 -7.83
CA GLN A 85 -0.11 3.37 -6.87
C GLN A 85 0.73 4.05 -5.78
N GLU A 86 1.79 3.40 -5.27
CA GLU A 86 2.60 3.95 -4.18
C GLU A 86 3.38 5.20 -4.62
N ALA A 87 3.97 5.18 -5.82
CA ALA A 87 4.70 6.32 -6.38
C ALA A 87 3.76 7.47 -6.73
N ALA A 88 2.65 7.17 -7.42
CA ALA A 88 1.65 8.16 -7.81
C ALA A 88 1.06 8.89 -6.60
N MET A 89 0.64 8.15 -5.58
CA MET A 89 0.07 8.77 -4.37
C MET A 89 1.08 9.57 -3.56
N ASN A 90 2.38 9.23 -3.62
CA ASN A 90 3.43 10.07 -3.04
C ASN A 90 3.52 11.41 -3.76
N ALA A 91 3.41 11.43 -5.11
CA ALA A 91 3.38 12.66 -5.89
C ALA A 91 2.20 13.55 -5.49
N GLY A 92 0.99 12.97 -5.39
CA GLY A 92 -0.20 13.69 -4.97
C GLY A 92 -0.10 14.26 -3.56
N ARG A 93 0.37 13.46 -2.59
CA ARG A 93 0.57 13.92 -1.21
C ARG A 93 1.62 15.03 -1.11
N ASP A 94 2.67 14.97 -1.91
CA ASP A 94 3.73 15.99 -1.90
C ASP A 94 3.26 17.32 -2.48
N LEU A 95 2.30 17.32 -3.40
CA LEU A 95 1.62 18.52 -3.92
C LEU A 95 0.58 19.08 -2.93
N ALA A 96 -0.03 18.23 -2.11
CA ALA A 96 -1.10 18.60 -1.19
C ALA A 96 -0.64 19.63 -0.15
N ILE A 97 -1.41 20.72 0.02
CA ILE A 97 -1.09 21.84 0.94
C ILE A 97 -2.05 21.93 2.14
N GLY A 98 -3.13 21.15 2.17
CA GLY A 98 -4.14 21.18 3.23
C GLY A 98 -3.63 20.84 4.63
N ASP A 99 -4.30 21.30 5.65
CA ASP A 99 -4.07 20.93 7.07
C ASP A 99 -4.26 19.43 7.29
N PHE A 100 -5.18 18.84 6.53
CA PHE A 100 -5.42 17.40 6.46
C PHE A 100 -5.39 16.95 5.01
N VAL A 101 -4.95 15.72 4.78
CA VAL A 101 -4.86 15.12 3.46
C VAL A 101 -5.61 13.80 3.46
N PHE A 102 -6.72 13.76 2.72
CA PHE A 102 -7.38 12.51 2.37
C PHE A 102 -6.61 11.81 1.24
N GLU A 103 -6.41 10.52 1.36
CA GLU A 103 -5.83 9.66 0.32
C GLU A 103 -6.83 8.57 -0.08
N PHE A 104 -7.28 8.58 -1.33
CA PHE A 104 -8.16 7.57 -1.90
C PHE A 104 -7.36 6.65 -2.83
N ASP A 105 -7.19 5.40 -2.41
CA ASP A 105 -6.42 4.37 -3.13
C ASP A 105 -7.14 3.85 -4.39
N ASN A 106 -8.43 4.15 -4.53
CA ASN A 106 -9.27 3.84 -5.68
C ASN A 106 -10.54 4.70 -5.65
N LEU A 107 -11.23 4.80 -6.80
CA LEU A 107 -12.47 5.58 -6.93
C LEU A 107 -13.76 4.74 -6.73
N PHE A 108 -13.63 3.45 -6.48
CA PHE A 108 -14.77 2.60 -6.22
C PHE A 108 -15.35 2.85 -4.83
N ILE A 109 -16.62 3.24 -4.77
CA ILE A 109 -17.33 3.56 -3.53
C ILE A 109 -18.06 2.31 -3.04
N ASP A 110 -17.56 1.71 -1.97
CA ASP A 110 -18.16 0.56 -1.29
C ASP A 110 -18.46 0.85 0.19
N TYR A 111 -18.44 2.11 0.56
CA TYR A 111 -18.60 2.60 1.94
C TYR A 111 -19.69 3.67 2.02
N PRO A 112 -20.33 3.83 3.20
CA PRO A 112 -21.31 4.89 3.41
C PRO A 112 -20.62 6.26 3.35
N LYS A 113 -21.24 7.24 2.68
CA LYS A 113 -20.73 8.60 2.53
C LYS A 113 -20.36 9.24 3.87
N THR A 114 -21.14 8.97 4.92
CA THR A 114 -20.89 9.46 6.29
C THR A 114 -19.55 9.03 6.87
N LEU A 115 -18.88 8.04 6.27
CA LEU A 115 -17.58 7.56 6.74
C LEU A 115 -16.48 8.62 6.57
N ILE A 116 -16.57 9.48 5.53
CA ILE A 116 -15.64 10.59 5.31
C ILE A 116 -15.64 11.53 6.52
N ARG A 117 -16.84 11.92 6.97
CA ARG A 117 -17.02 12.75 8.17
C ARG A 117 -16.48 12.06 9.42
N LYS A 118 -16.84 10.79 9.65
CA LYS A 118 -16.40 10.04 10.84
C LYS A 118 -14.87 9.94 10.95
N ILE A 119 -14.18 9.72 9.82
CA ILE A 119 -12.73 9.67 9.78
C ILE A 119 -12.12 11.02 10.10
N TYR A 120 -12.69 12.12 9.59
CA TYR A 120 -12.26 13.46 9.94
C TYR A 120 -12.47 13.76 11.45
N GLU A 121 -13.66 13.51 11.97
CA GLU A 121 -13.97 13.70 13.39
C GLU A 121 -13.00 12.94 14.30
N ARG A 122 -12.61 11.71 13.89
CA ARG A 122 -11.62 10.91 14.63
C ARG A 122 -10.23 11.58 14.67
N THR A 123 -9.84 12.32 13.62
CA THR A 123 -8.56 13.05 13.66
C THR A 123 -8.59 14.19 14.68
N LEU A 124 -9.75 14.82 14.91
CA LEU A 124 -9.92 15.88 15.90
C LEU A 124 -9.74 15.38 17.35
N GLU A 125 -9.87 14.06 17.58
CA GLU A 125 -9.57 13.42 18.86
C GLU A 125 -8.06 13.21 19.09
N GLY A 126 -7.20 13.74 18.19
CA GLY A 126 -5.74 13.72 18.32
C GLY A 126 -5.07 12.52 17.64
N TYR A 127 -5.74 11.89 16.68
CA TYR A 127 -5.11 10.92 15.79
C TYR A 127 -4.55 11.60 14.54
N ASP A 128 -3.32 11.26 14.18
CA ASP A 128 -2.64 11.84 13.03
C ASP A 128 -2.89 11.09 11.73
N VAL A 129 -3.22 9.81 11.83
CA VAL A 129 -3.56 8.92 10.72
C VAL A 129 -4.83 8.17 11.08
N VAL A 130 -5.88 8.34 10.29
CA VAL A 130 -7.11 7.55 10.47
C VAL A 130 -7.49 6.91 9.13
N ALA A 131 -7.59 5.58 9.11
CA ALA A 131 -7.90 4.82 7.92
C ALA A 131 -9.32 4.23 7.97
N ALA A 132 -9.95 4.08 6.80
CA ALA A 132 -11.18 3.31 6.61
C ALA A 132 -10.83 1.87 6.23
N GLY A 133 -11.12 0.92 7.10
CA GLY A 133 -10.85 -0.51 6.92
C GLY A 133 -12.11 -1.30 6.57
N CYS A 134 -12.13 -1.96 5.40
CA CYS A 134 -13.25 -2.82 5.05
C CYS A 134 -13.06 -4.23 5.60
N ARG A 135 -14.04 -4.71 6.38
CA ARG A 135 -14.02 -6.08 6.94
C ARG A 135 -14.33 -7.16 5.91
N ASP A 136 -15.07 -6.82 4.85
CA ASP A 136 -15.63 -7.79 3.92
C ASP A 136 -14.75 -8.02 2.69
N GLY A 137 -14.90 -9.20 2.07
CA GLY A 137 -14.31 -9.50 0.77
C GLY A 137 -12.79 -9.73 0.77
N MET A 138 -12.14 -9.85 1.93
CA MET A 138 -10.70 -10.07 2.03
C MET A 138 -10.31 -11.46 1.53
N ARG A 139 -9.38 -11.54 0.56
CA ARG A 139 -8.82 -12.80 0.07
C ARG A 139 -8.02 -13.50 1.16
N PHE A 140 -8.00 -14.83 1.14
CA PHE A 140 -7.22 -15.64 2.08
C PHE A 140 -5.73 -15.25 2.09
N THR A 141 -5.14 -15.03 0.91
CA THR A 141 -3.74 -14.59 0.76
C THR A 141 -3.48 -13.24 1.42
N SER A 142 -4.41 -12.27 1.30
CA SER A 142 -4.31 -10.97 1.97
C SER A 142 -4.43 -11.10 3.48
N ARG A 143 -5.32 -11.97 3.97
CA ARG A 143 -5.47 -12.25 5.40
C ARG A 143 -4.18 -12.85 5.97
N MET A 144 -3.60 -13.82 5.26
CA MET A 144 -2.32 -14.44 5.65
C MET A 144 -1.20 -13.39 5.67
N PHE A 145 -1.11 -12.54 4.63
CA PHE A 145 -0.13 -11.46 4.56
C PHE A 145 -0.24 -10.51 5.77
N TYR A 146 -1.43 -9.97 6.06
CA TYR A 146 -1.62 -9.07 7.20
C TYR A 146 -1.34 -9.76 8.54
N SER A 147 -1.70 -11.04 8.68
CA SER A 147 -1.39 -11.81 9.90
C SER A 147 0.11 -11.96 10.10
N VAL A 148 0.85 -12.36 9.06
CA VAL A 148 2.31 -12.52 9.11
C VAL A 148 2.99 -11.17 9.34
N PHE A 149 2.57 -10.13 8.62
CA PHE A 149 3.13 -8.79 8.76
C PHE A 149 2.93 -8.26 10.18
N ASN A 150 1.69 -8.24 10.67
CA ASN A 150 1.35 -7.70 12.00
C ASN A 150 1.98 -8.48 13.16
N ARG A 151 2.27 -9.79 12.96
CA ARG A 151 2.94 -10.61 13.98
C ARG A 151 4.45 -10.35 14.05
N ASN A 152 5.06 -9.98 12.93
CA ASN A 152 6.52 -9.84 12.81
C ASN A 152 6.97 -8.38 12.56
N SER A 153 6.03 -7.44 12.48
CA SER A 153 6.33 -6.01 12.43
C SER A 153 6.61 -5.48 13.84
N ASN A 154 7.63 -4.66 13.97
CA ASN A 154 7.97 -3.96 15.21
C ASN A 154 7.07 -2.73 15.46
N SER A 155 5.99 -2.57 14.68
CA SER A 155 5.07 -1.44 14.80
C SER A 155 4.02 -1.67 15.87
N GLU A 156 3.65 -0.62 16.60
CA GLU A 156 2.53 -0.62 17.54
C GLU A 156 1.17 -0.71 16.82
N GLY A 157 1.09 -0.21 15.57
CA GLY A 157 -0.12 -0.22 14.75
C GLY A 157 -0.23 -1.48 13.88
N LYS A 158 -1.46 -1.95 13.67
CA LYS A 158 -1.77 -3.08 12.77
C LYS A 158 -2.20 -2.57 11.40
N ILE A 159 -1.60 -3.09 10.34
CA ILE A 159 -2.07 -2.82 8.97
C ILE A 159 -3.25 -3.73 8.61
N GLY A 160 -4.13 -3.20 7.76
CA GLY A 160 -5.34 -3.90 7.34
C GLY A 160 -5.79 -3.55 5.92
N PRO A 161 -6.96 -4.04 5.51
CA PRO A 161 -7.55 -3.77 4.20
C PRO A 161 -8.18 -2.37 4.12
N GLU A 162 -7.35 -1.35 4.16
CA GLU A 162 -7.77 0.04 4.06
C GLU A 162 -8.20 0.41 2.65
N THR A 163 -9.25 1.24 2.54
CA THR A 163 -9.80 1.75 1.28
C THR A 163 -9.36 3.18 1.03
N PHE A 164 -9.47 4.02 2.05
CA PHE A 164 -8.99 5.40 2.04
C PHE A 164 -8.56 5.80 3.45
N ARG A 165 -7.89 6.94 3.59
CA ARG A 165 -7.42 7.45 4.88
C ARG A 165 -7.32 8.96 4.89
N ILE A 166 -7.17 9.52 6.08
CA ILE A 166 -6.84 10.92 6.31
C ILE A 166 -5.52 11.00 7.10
N LEU A 167 -4.70 11.96 6.73
CA LEU A 167 -3.42 12.28 7.38
C LEU A 167 -3.44 13.72 7.89
N SER A 168 -2.98 13.97 9.11
CA SER A 168 -2.70 15.33 9.58
C SER A 168 -1.48 15.91 8.83
N ARG A 169 -1.36 17.23 8.75
CA ARG A 169 -0.15 17.88 8.21
C ARG A 169 1.11 17.44 8.95
N ARG A 170 1.00 17.21 10.26
CA ARG A 170 2.09 16.67 11.07
C ARG A 170 2.53 15.29 10.57
N ALA A 171 1.58 14.41 10.27
CA ALA A 171 1.87 13.09 9.70
C ALA A 171 2.55 13.20 8.33
N VAL A 172 2.04 14.02 7.43
CA VAL A 172 2.64 14.26 6.11
C VAL A 172 4.09 14.72 6.23
N ASN A 173 4.35 15.71 7.10
CA ASN A 173 5.70 16.23 7.32
C ASN A 173 6.63 15.19 7.94
N ARG A 174 6.14 14.41 8.90
CA ARG A 174 6.89 13.32 9.54
C ARG A 174 7.29 12.25 8.52
N ILE A 175 6.34 11.84 7.67
CA ILE A 175 6.58 10.85 6.62
C ILE A 175 7.63 11.34 5.63
N LYS A 176 7.58 12.62 5.24
CA LYS A 176 8.62 13.24 4.38
C LYS A 176 10.01 13.17 5.01
N SER A 177 10.12 13.29 6.33
CA SER A 177 11.40 13.24 7.04
C SER A 177 11.98 11.83 7.21
N ILE A 178 11.19 10.76 7.07
CA ILE A 178 11.64 9.38 7.26
C ILE A 178 12.53 8.92 6.09
N GLY A 179 12.27 9.37 4.88
CA GLY A 179 13.09 9.02 3.71
C GLY A 179 12.43 9.32 2.38
N ASP A 180 13.26 9.25 1.33
CA ASP A 180 12.85 9.58 -0.03
C ASP A 180 12.10 8.44 -0.73
N TYR A 181 12.27 7.21 -0.31
CA TYR A 181 11.60 6.05 -0.87
C TYR A 181 10.62 5.44 0.12
N ILE A 182 9.37 5.33 -0.30
CA ILE A 182 8.29 4.73 0.48
C ILE A 182 7.77 3.52 -0.30
N PRO A 183 8.26 2.31 -0.01
CA PRO A 183 7.86 1.11 -0.73
C PRO A 183 6.42 0.70 -0.46
N TYR A 184 5.89 1.00 0.73
CA TYR A 184 4.53 0.66 1.14
C TYR A 184 4.02 1.66 2.17
N ARG A 185 3.18 2.61 1.72
CA ARG A 185 2.67 3.73 2.53
C ARG A 185 2.00 3.29 3.83
N LYS A 186 1.14 2.26 3.79
CA LYS A 186 0.42 1.77 4.97
C LYS A 186 1.35 1.37 6.10
N ALA A 187 2.46 0.70 5.79
CA ALA A 187 3.44 0.31 6.79
C ALA A 187 4.16 1.52 7.40
N ILE A 188 4.51 2.52 6.59
CA ILE A 188 5.14 3.74 7.08
C ILE A 188 4.18 4.53 7.98
N TYR A 189 2.90 4.63 7.61
CA TYR A 189 1.92 5.35 8.41
C TYR A 189 1.76 4.76 9.82
N MET A 190 1.81 3.44 9.93
CA MET A 190 1.75 2.75 11.23
C MET A 190 3.08 2.77 12.01
N ASN A 191 4.22 3.04 11.31
CA ASN A 191 5.56 3.08 11.90
C ASN A 191 6.13 4.51 12.06
N CYS A 192 5.37 5.56 11.74
CA CYS A 192 5.88 6.93 11.82
C CYS A 192 5.96 7.49 13.26
N GLY A 193 5.60 6.72 14.27
CA GLY A 193 5.63 7.12 15.68
C GLY A 193 4.55 8.15 16.04
N LEU A 194 3.47 8.22 15.26
CA LEU A 194 2.30 9.07 15.50
C LEU A 194 1.07 8.21 15.79
N ARG A 195 0.06 8.81 16.45
CA ARG A 195 -1.18 8.09 16.78
C ARG A 195 -1.96 7.76 15.51
N ALA A 196 -2.17 6.48 15.28
CA ALA A 196 -2.95 5.95 14.15
C ALA A 196 -4.17 5.17 14.65
N ASP A 197 -5.27 5.20 13.87
CA ASP A 197 -6.48 4.43 14.15
C ASP A 197 -7.12 3.93 12.85
N VAL A 198 -7.96 2.91 12.95
CA VAL A 198 -8.70 2.33 11.81
C VAL A 198 -10.17 2.24 12.17
N ILE A 199 -11.01 2.93 11.42
CA ILE A 199 -12.46 2.82 11.50
C ILE A 199 -12.90 1.71 10.55
N GLU A 200 -13.42 0.65 11.11
CA GLU A 200 -13.89 -0.50 10.32
C GLU A 200 -15.32 -0.26 9.80
N TYR A 201 -15.56 -0.72 8.57
CA TYR A 201 -16.88 -0.68 7.93
C TYR A 201 -17.19 -1.96 7.17
N HIS A 202 -18.46 -2.19 6.88
CA HIS A 202 -18.94 -3.26 6.02
C HIS A 202 -19.21 -2.73 4.61
N ALA A 203 -18.79 -3.48 3.59
CA ALA A 203 -19.01 -3.10 2.20
C ALA A 203 -20.50 -3.07 1.86
N ILE A 204 -20.95 -2.04 1.14
CA ILE A 204 -22.34 -1.92 0.66
C ILE A 204 -22.66 -3.05 -0.33
N ASP A 205 -21.70 -3.38 -1.22
CA ASP A 205 -21.78 -4.48 -2.17
C ASP A 205 -20.46 -5.25 -2.23
N ILE A 206 -20.46 -6.45 -1.65
CA ILE A 206 -19.27 -7.30 -1.56
C ILE A 206 -18.86 -7.85 -2.93
N ASP A 207 -19.80 -8.17 -3.79
CA ASP A 207 -19.50 -8.77 -5.10
C ASP A 207 -18.98 -7.73 -6.09
N ALA A 208 -19.55 -6.52 -6.10
CA ALA A 208 -19.02 -5.39 -6.85
C ALA A 208 -17.59 -5.05 -6.38
N ARG A 209 -17.34 -5.03 -5.06
CA ARG A 209 -16.01 -4.85 -4.48
C ARG A 209 -15.01 -5.90 -4.97
N ARG A 210 -15.38 -7.17 -4.93
CA ARG A 210 -14.51 -8.26 -5.40
C ARG A 210 -14.16 -8.10 -6.87
N LYS A 211 -15.12 -7.70 -7.69
CA LYS A 211 -14.95 -7.45 -9.13
C LYS A 211 -14.02 -6.27 -9.38
N ALA A 212 -14.24 -5.14 -8.74
CA ALA A 212 -13.39 -3.94 -8.84
C ALA A 212 -11.93 -4.21 -8.42
N LEU A 213 -11.71 -5.07 -7.42
CA LEU A 213 -10.37 -5.41 -6.92
C LEU A 213 -9.68 -6.55 -7.68
N LYS A 214 -10.36 -7.24 -8.62
CA LYS A 214 -9.84 -8.45 -9.29
C LYS A 214 -8.71 -8.17 -10.29
N GLY A 215 -8.63 -6.98 -10.86
CA GLY A 215 -7.66 -6.62 -11.91
C GLY A 215 -6.28 -6.14 -11.43
N ARG A 216 -6.05 -5.96 -10.14
CA ARG A 216 -4.83 -5.33 -9.62
C ARG A 216 -3.75 -6.37 -9.27
N HIS A 217 -2.98 -6.78 -10.26
CA HIS A 217 -1.88 -7.78 -10.13
C HIS A 217 -0.67 -7.28 -9.32
N GLU A 218 -0.50 -5.99 -9.16
CA GLU A 218 0.66 -5.35 -8.51
C GLU A 218 0.85 -5.70 -7.03
N ARG A 219 -0.21 -6.16 -6.36
CA ARG A 219 -0.24 -6.36 -4.90
C ARG A 219 0.69 -7.46 -4.37
N THR A 220 1.01 -8.46 -5.18
CA THR A 220 1.86 -9.59 -4.73
C THR A 220 3.34 -9.19 -4.63
N HIS A 221 3.83 -8.41 -5.58
CA HIS A 221 5.22 -7.89 -5.54
C HIS A 221 5.39 -6.88 -4.42
N LEU A 222 4.44 -5.97 -4.24
CA LEU A 222 4.43 -5.01 -3.12
C LEU A 222 4.37 -5.71 -1.77
N ALA A 223 3.60 -6.80 -1.65
CA ALA A 223 3.51 -7.58 -0.41
C ALA A 223 4.85 -8.21 -0.03
N LEU A 224 5.54 -8.84 -0.99
CA LEU A 224 6.85 -9.44 -0.76
C LEU A 224 7.92 -8.39 -0.42
N ASP A 225 7.97 -7.30 -1.19
CA ASP A 225 8.93 -6.21 -0.94
C ASP A 225 8.68 -5.58 0.44
N SER A 226 7.40 -5.43 0.84
CA SER A 226 7.01 -4.91 2.16
C SER A 226 7.39 -5.85 3.30
N LEU A 227 7.24 -7.17 3.15
CA LEU A 227 7.69 -8.15 4.14
C LEU A 227 9.21 -8.08 4.35
N ILE A 228 9.97 -7.95 3.27
CA ILE A 228 11.43 -7.84 3.35
C ILE A 228 11.85 -6.54 4.03
N TYR A 229 11.17 -5.43 3.74
CA TYR A 229 11.58 -4.11 4.24
C TYR A 229 11.16 -3.85 5.69
N PHE A 230 9.97 -4.30 6.10
CA PHE A 230 9.39 -3.96 7.40
C PHE A 230 9.35 -5.11 8.40
N THR A 231 9.80 -6.31 8.02
CA THR A 231 9.75 -7.49 8.91
C THR A 231 10.98 -8.37 8.77
N ASP A 232 11.36 -9.04 9.85
CA ASP A 232 12.46 -10.02 9.88
C ASP A 232 12.03 -11.43 9.44
N VAL A 233 10.86 -11.55 8.76
CA VAL A 233 10.29 -12.86 8.38
C VAL A 233 11.24 -13.63 7.47
N MET A 234 11.81 -12.99 6.46
CA MET A 234 12.71 -13.65 5.51
C MET A 234 14.03 -14.09 6.17
N GLU A 235 14.56 -13.29 7.10
CA GLU A 235 15.74 -13.64 7.89
C GLU A 235 15.44 -14.88 8.75
N LYS A 236 14.32 -14.89 9.47
CA LYS A 236 13.90 -16.05 10.28
C LYS A 236 13.70 -17.29 9.43
N VAL A 237 13.06 -17.16 8.26
CA VAL A 237 12.86 -18.28 7.32
C VAL A 237 14.20 -18.79 6.81
N SER A 238 15.13 -17.91 6.41
CA SER A 238 16.46 -18.28 5.97
C SER A 238 17.23 -19.02 7.07
N THR A 239 17.18 -18.51 8.31
CA THR A 239 17.85 -19.12 9.47
C THR A 239 17.29 -20.51 9.78
N VAL A 240 15.95 -20.67 9.75
CA VAL A 240 15.31 -21.98 9.99
C VAL A 240 15.68 -22.99 8.90
N ILE A 241 15.68 -22.59 7.63
CA ILE A 241 16.08 -23.44 6.51
C ILE A 241 17.56 -23.85 6.68
N SER A 242 18.44 -22.90 6.99
CA SER A 242 19.86 -23.17 7.21
C SER A 242 20.07 -24.15 8.37
N ALA A 243 19.41 -23.93 9.52
CA ALA A 243 19.48 -24.81 10.67
C ALA A 243 18.98 -26.24 10.34
N LEU A 244 17.90 -26.36 9.58
CA LEU A 244 17.37 -27.65 9.14
C LEU A 244 18.40 -28.41 8.29
N PHE A 245 19.06 -27.73 7.33
CA PHE A 245 20.09 -28.36 6.51
C PHE A 245 21.34 -28.77 7.32
N VAL A 246 21.73 -27.96 8.30
CA VAL A 246 22.84 -28.33 9.24
C VAL A 246 22.49 -29.61 10.01
N VAL A 247 21.28 -29.70 10.56
CA VAL A 247 20.84 -30.90 11.29
C VAL A 247 20.82 -32.15 10.38
N ILE A 248 20.24 -32.01 9.16
CA ILE A 248 20.25 -33.11 8.18
C ILE A 248 21.69 -33.53 7.84
N SER A 249 22.59 -32.58 7.60
CA SER A 249 24.00 -32.88 7.30
C SER A 249 24.69 -33.59 8.44
N LEU A 250 24.43 -33.21 9.70
CA LEU A 250 24.99 -33.86 10.86
C LEU A 250 24.47 -35.32 11.01
N LEU A 251 23.19 -35.53 10.82
CA LEU A 251 22.61 -36.88 10.87
C LEU A 251 23.18 -37.78 9.80
N MET A 252 23.31 -37.28 8.55
CA MET A 252 23.95 -38.03 7.47
C MET A 252 25.45 -38.31 7.77
N GLY A 253 26.16 -37.35 8.35
CA GLY A 253 27.53 -37.54 8.78
C GLY A 253 27.68 -38.65 9.83
N ILE A 254 26.77 -38.71 10.79
CA ILE A 254 26.74 -39.77 11.80
C ILE A 254 26.50 -41.15 11.15
N GLU A 255 25.55 -41.24 10.22
CA GLU A 255 25.30 -42.49 9.48
C GLU A 255 26.50 -42.96 8.66
N ILE A 256 27.20 -42.07 7.98
CA ILE A 256 28.42 -42.38 7.23
C ILE A 256 29.51 -42.93 8.15
N ILE A 257 29.70 -42.29 9.31
CA ILE A 257 30.69 -42.76 10.30
C ILE A 257 30.28 -44.14 10.83
N ARG A 258 29.02 -44.36 11.11
CA ARG A 258 28.49 -45.66 11.58
C ARG A 258 28.73 -46.76 10.56
N GLU A 259 28.38 -46.54 9.27
CA GLU A 259 28.61 -47.50 8.18
C GLU A 259 30.11 -47.81 8.02
N PHE A 260 30.96 -46.78 8.09
CA PHE A 260 32.43 -46.97 8.00
C PHE A 260 32.97 -47.84 9.16
N CYS A 261 32.49 -47.61 10.38
CA CYS A 261 32.91 -48.40 11.55
C CYS A 261 32.40 -49.85 11.51
N MET A 262 31.24 -50.11 10.95
CA MET A 262 30.62 -51.44 10.86
C MET A 262 31.14 -52.29 9.68
N LYS A 263 32.05 -51.79 8.85
CA LYS A 263 32.63 -52.49 7.69
C LYS A 263 31.60 -53.12 6.76
N THR A 264 30.40 -52.57 6.64
CA THR A 264 29.37 -53.02 5.73
C THR A 264 29.78 -52.71 4.28
N GLN A 265 29.68 -53.69 3.36
CA GLN A 265 30.12 -53.52 1.97
C GLN A 265 29.33 -52.39 1.28
N ALA A 266 30.05 -51.36 0.86
CA ALA A 266 29.57 -50.04 0.51
C ALA A 266 28.98 -49.95 -0.91
N VAL A 267 28.07 -50.83 -1.33
CA VAL A 267 27.43 -50.71 -2.65
C VAL A 267 26.02 -50.14 -2.57
N SER A 268 25.37 -50.10 -1.41
CA SER A 268 24.00 -49.61 -1.24
C SER A 268 23.89 -48.08 -1.03
N GLY A 269 24.97 -47.39 -0.71
CA GLY A 269 24.94 -45.98 -0.33
C GLY A 269 24.86 -44.96 -1.48
N TRP A 270 25.00 -45.36 -2.74
CA TRP A 270 25.08 -44.43 -3.85
C TRP A 270 23.78 -43.60 -4.04
N LEU A 271 22.62 -44.24 -3.93
CA LEU A 271 21.33 -43.61 -4.07
C LEU A 271 21.07 -42.60 -2.94
N SER A 272 21.41 -42.94 -1.70
CA SER A 272 21.29 -42.02 -0.55
C SER A 272 22.23 -40.84 -0.63
N THR A 273 23.46 -41.04 -1.09
CA THR A 273 24.45 -39.96 -1.30
C THR A 273 23.97 -38.98 -2.39
N MET A 274 23.47 -39.49 -3.52
CA MET A 274 22.94 -38.66 -4.58
C MET A 274 21.67 -37.90 -4.13
N GLY A 275 20.78 -38.54 -3.38
CA GLY A 275 19.60 -37.92 -2.81
C GLY A 275 19.94 -36.79 -1.85
N PHE A 276 20.91 -37.00 -0.95
CA PHE A 276 21.41 -36.00 -0.02
C PHE A 276 22.07 -34.81 -0.76
N MET A 277 22.95 -35.09 -1.72
CA MET A 277 23.57 -34.04 -2.54
C MET A 277 22.54 -33.19 -3.26
N SER A 278 21.56 -33.82 -3.93
CA SER A 278 20.48 -33.13 -4.61
C SER A 278 19.66 -32.25 -3.66
N LEU A 279 19.29 -32.77 -2.49
CA LEU A 279 18.57 -32.02 -1.46
C LEU A 279 19.40 -30.83 -0.93
N SER A 280 20.70 -31.06 -0.67
CA SER A 280 21.59 -29.99 -0.18
C SER A 280 21.75 -28.87 -1.21
N PHE A 281 21.93 -29.19 -2.51
CA PHE A 281 21.97 -28.18 -3.54
C PHE A 281 20.65 -27.41 -3.66
N MET A 282 19.51 -28.09 -3.56
CA MET A 282 18.21 -27.42 -3.55
C MET A 282 18.11 -26.40 -2.41
N GLY A 283 18.57 -26.76 -1.22
CA GLY A 283 18.62 -25.82 -0.07
C GLY A 283 19.51 -24.61 -0.32
N VAL A 284 20.70 -24.82 -0.90
CA VAL A 284 21.61 -23.72 -1.25
C VAL A 284 20.98 -22.79 -2.28
N PHE A 285 20.28 -23.31 -3.31
CA PHE A 285 19.60 -22.48 -4.30
C PHE A 285 18.44 -21.69 -3.68
N ILE A 286 17.69 -22.26 -2.74
CA ILE A 286 16.63 -21.52 -2.01
C ILE A 286 17.25 -20.35 -1.24
N LEU A 287 18.34 -20.58 -0.49
CA LEU A 287 19.03 -19.53 0.27
C LEU A 287 19.58 -18.44 -0.66
N LEU A 288 20.21 -18.82 -1.77
CA LEU A 288 20.69 -17.87 -2.77
C LEU A 288 19.54 -17.04 -3.35
N SER A 289 18.39 -17.64 -3.63
CA SER A 289 17.20 -16.91 -4.11
C SER A 289 16.73 -15.87 -3.10
N ILE A 290 16.74 -16.19 -1.82
CA ILE A 290 16.40 -15.24 -0.75
C ILE A 290 17.42 -14.10 -0.73
N ILE A 291 18.72 -14.39 -0.76
CA ILE A 291 19.80 -13.39 -0.77
C ILE A 291 19.67 -12.47 -2.00
N MET A 292 19.44 -13.02 -3.19
CA MET A 292 19.23 -12.25 -4.41
C MET A 292 18.02 -11.31 -4.30
N LYS A 293 16.95 -11.75 -3.62
CA LYS A 293 15.78 -10.90 -3.38
C LYS A 293 16.12 -9.75 -2.42
N TYR A 294 16.84 -9.97 -1.33
CA TYR A 294 17.33 -8.92 -0.44
C TYR A 294 18.22 -7.92 -1.19
N LEU A 295 19.17 -8.42 -1.96
CA LEU A 295 20.06 -7.57 -2.77
C LEU A 295 19.28 -6.72 -3.76
N SER A 296 18.28 -7.28 -4.42
CA SER A 296 17.39 -6.53 -5.32
C SER A 296 16.65 -5.39 -4.60
N VAL A 297 16.15 -5.63 -3.38
CA VAL A 297 15.51 -4.59 -2.58
C VAL A 297 16.50 -3.50 -2.18
N ILE A 298 17.68 -3.87 -1.70
CA ILE A 298 18.74 -2.92 -1.33
C ILE A 298 19.15 -2.06 -2.54
N LEU A 299 19.34 -2.66 -3.71
CA LEU A 299 19.66 -1.94 -4.94
C LEU A 299 18.55 -0.97 -5.32
N LYS A 300 17.27 -1.36 -5.23
CA LYS A 300 16.14 -0.45 -5.47
C LYS A 300 16.18 0.76 -4.51
N LEU A 301 16.53 0.56 -3.25
CA LEU A 301 16.67 1.64 -2.27
C LEU A 301 17.82 2.59 -2.59
N MET A 302 18.97 2.04 -3.01
CA MET A 302 20.16 2.85 -3.34
C MET A 302 20.01 3.66 -4.63
N TYR A 303 19.40 3.07 -5.67
CA TYR A 303 19.33 3.69 -7.00
C TYR A 303 18.09 4.55 -7.20
N ARG A 304 17.02 4.42 -6.43
CA ARG A 304 15.86 5.30 -6.52
C ARG A 304 16.14 6.64 -5.81
N LYS A 305 16.87 7.52 -6.50
CA LYS A 305 17.06 8.93 -6.06
C LYS A 305 15.80 9.79 -6.22
N GLN A 306 14.84 9.36 -7.04
CA GLN A 306 13.58 10.08 -7.26
C GLN A 306 12.42 9.23 -6.79
N ARG A 307 11.54 9.83 -5.98
CA ARG A 307 10.33 9.17 -5.46
C ARG A 307 9.35 8.79 -6.58
N TYR A 308 9.25 9.66 -7.59
CA TYR A 308 8.32 9.56 -8.73
C TYR A 308 8.76 10.49 -9.84
N LEU A 309 8.29 10.24 -11.07
CA LEU A 309 8.53 11.06 -12.25
C LEU A 309 7.21 11.65 -12.75
N ILE A 310 7.10 12.96 -12.77
CA ILE A 310 5.93 13.71 -13.24
C ILE A 310 6.21 14.23 -14.64
N ALA A 311 5.28 14.07 -15.58
CA ALA A 311 5.30 14.67 -16.89
C ALA A 311 4.79 16.14 -16.84
N GLY A 312 3.77 16.40 -15.99
CA GLY A 312 3.21 17.73 -15.83
C GLY A 312 2.18 17.80 -14.72
N VAL A 313 1.85 19.02 -14.31
CA VAL A 313 0.75 19.31 -13.39
C VAL A 313 -0.16 20.33 -14.06
N GLU A 314 -1.40 19.97 -14.26
CA GLU A 314 -2.45 20.79 -14.85
C GLU A 314 -3.38 21.30 -13.75
N LYS A 315 -3.81 22.55 -13.83
CA LYS A 315 -4.80 23.12 -12.91
C LYS A 315 -6.06 23.45 -13.69
N ILE A 316 -7.18 22.96 -13.20
CA ILE A 316 -8.50 23.34 -13.73
C ILE A 316 -8.88 24.65 -13.03
N ALA A 317 -8.87 25.76 -13.79
CA ALA A 317 -9.28 27.05 -13.28
C ALA A 317 -10.81 27.18 -13.34
N PRO A 318 -11.45 27.86 -12.35
CA PRO A 318 -12.84 28.21 -12.46
C PRO A 318 -13.05 29.11 -13.69
N LYS A 319 -14.08 28.81 -14.49
CA LYS A 319 -14.53 29.75 -15.53
C LYS A 319 -15.02 31.02 -14.83
N GLN A 320 -14.43 32.17 -15.19
CA GLN A 320 -14.87 33.50 -14.76
C GLN A 320 -16.27 33.82 -15.26
#